data_757bbe5254000823fb104a99b0095a59
#
_entry.id   757bbe5254000823fb104a99b0095a59
#
_cell.length_a   1.000
_cell.length_b   1.000
_cell.length_c   1.000
_cell.angle_alpha   90.00
_cell.angle_beta   90.00
_cell.angle_gamma   90.00
#
_symmetry.space_group_name_H-M   'P 1'
#
loop_
_entity.id
_entity.type
_entity.pdbx_description
1 polymer ?
#
loop_
_entity_poly.entity_id
_entity_poly.type
_entity_poly.pdbx_seq_one_letter_code
_entity_poly.pdbx_strand_id
1 'polypeptide(L)' 'MMTVKEVSNLTGVSIRTLQYYDKIGLLHPAHRTQAGYRLYDAAALERLQQILLFRELEFSLEDIRKILK' A
#
# COMPACT_ATOMS: atom_id res chain seq x y z
N MET A 1 -5.27 6.42 -12.31
CA MET A 1 -4.70 6.02 -11.02
C MET A 1 -5.67 6.36 -9.90
N MET A 2 -5.57 5.65 -8.79
CA MET A 2 -6.45 5.88 -7.65
C MET A 2 -5.75 6.74 -6.60
N THR A 3 -6.52 7.63 -5.96
CA THR A 3 -6.02 8.39 -4.81
C THR A 3 -5.94 7.48 -3.59
N VAL A 4 -5.20 7.92 -2.56
CA VAL A 4 -5.11 7.16 -1.31
C VAL A 4 -6.48 6.97 -0.66
N LYS A 5 -7.36 7.96 -0.78
CA LYS A 5 -8.72 7.87 -0.25
C LYS A 5 -9.53 6.79 -0.97
N GLU A 6 -9.42 6.76 -2.31
CA GLU A 6 -10.10 5.75 -3.11
C GLU A 6 -9.59 4.35 -2.78
N VAL A 7 -8.29 4.19 -2.64
CA VAL A 7 -7.69 2.91 -2.26
C VAL A 7 -8.17 2.48 -0.87
N SER A 8 -8.20 3.41 0.08
CA SER A 8 -8.69 3.13 1.43
C SER A 8 -10.16 2.67 1.39
N ASN A 9 -11.00 3.36 0.63
CA ASN A 9 -12.41 2.99 0.51
C ASN A 9 -12.59 1.62 -0.16
N LEU A 10 -11.79 1.32 -1.16
CA LEU A 10 -11.87 0.05 -1.89
C LEU A 10 -11.43 -1.14 -1.04
N THR A 11 -10.36 -0.98 -0.29
CA THR A 11 -9.69 -2.10 0.39
C THR A 11 -10.03 -2.21 1.87
N GLY A 12 -10.57 -1.16 2.48
CA GLY A 12 -10.78 -1.10 3.91
C GLY A 12 -9.52 -0.78 4.72
N VAL A 13 -8.39 -0.60 4.05
CA VAL A 13 -7.13 -0.21 4.72
C VAL A 13 -7.17 1.29 4.98
N SER A 14 -6.88 1.70 6.22
CA SER A 14 -6.93 3.12 6.57
C SER A 14 -5.87 3.91 5.80
N ILE A 15 -6.15 5.20 5.57
CA ILE A 15 -5.19 6.11 4.94
C ILE A 15 -3.90 6.14 5.75
N ARG A 16 -4.01 6.15 7.06
CA ARG A 16 -2.85 6.16 7.96
C ARG A 16 -1.97 4.92 7.75
N THR A 17 -2.58 3.75 7.59
CA THR A 17 -1.85 2.51 7.33
C THR A 17 -1.15 2.57 5.98
N LEU A 18 -1.82 3.09 4.95
CA LEU A 18 -1.20 3.24 3.63
C LEU A 18 -0.01 4.20 3.68
N GLN A 19 -0.13 5.30 4.44
CA GLN A 19 0.98 6.23 4.64
C GLN A 19 2.15 5.56 5.39
N TYR A 20 1.84 4.73 6.36
CA TYR A 20 2.85 3.98 7.10
C TYR A 20 3.57 2.97 6.20
N TYR A 21 2.84 2.26 5.36
CA TYR A 21 3.44 1.32 4.40
C TYR A 21 4.40 2.01 3.44
N ASP A 22 4.07 3.23 3.02
CA ASP A 22 4.96 4.04 2.20
C ASP A 22 6.23 4.41 2.99
N LYS A 23 6.06 4.84 4.22
CA LYS A 23 7.17 5.27 5.07
C LYS A 23 8.18 4.15 5.32
N ILE A 24 7.71 2.92 5.55
CA ILE A 24 8.60 1.79 5.85
C ILE A 24 9.10 1.07 4.58
N GLY A 25 8.71 1.56 3.40
CA GLY A 25 9.15 0.96 2.14
C GLY A 25 8.44 -0.32 1.76
N LEU A 26 7.28 -0.61 2.36
CA LEU A 26 6.51 -1.81 2.03
C LEU A 26 5.65 -1.60 0.79
N LEU A 27 5.01 -0.45 0.66
CA LEU A 27 4.16 -0.13 -0.47
C LEU A 27 4.30 1.35 -0.81
N HIS A 28 4.89 1.64 -1.97
CA HIS A 28 5.00 3.02 -2.45
C HIS A 28 3.89 3.34 -3.44
N PRO A 29 3.37 4.57 -3.42
CA PRO A 29 2.50 5.02 -4.51
C PRO A 29 3.30 5.09 -5.81
N ALA A 30 2.62 4.93 -6.94
CA ALA A 30 3.27 5.04 -8.24
C ALA A 30 3.70 6.48 -8.53
N HIS A 31 2.98 7.45 -7.97
CA HIS A 31 3.20 8.85 -8.26
C HIS A 31 2.75 9.70 -7.08
N ARG A 32 3.39 10.87 -6.92
CA ARG A 32 2.94 11.91 -5.99
C ARG A 32 2.72 13.19 -6.79
N THR A 33 1.59 13.86 -6.52
CA THR A 33 1.31 15.16 -7.14
C THR A 33 2.16 16.24 -6.47
N GLN A 34 2.25 17.41 -7.09
CA GLN A 34 2.92 18.57 -6.49
C GLN A 34 2.31 18.97 -5.17
N ALA A 35 1.00 18.75 -5.01
CA ALA A 35 0.31 19.03 -3.75
C ALA A 35 0.56 17.96 -2.67
N GLY A 36 1.34 16.93 -2.97
CA GLY A 36 1.68 15.88 -2.03
C GLY A 36 0.69 14.71 -1.96
N TYR A 37 -0.28 14.66 -2.86
CA TYR A 37 -1.23 13.53 -2.90
C TYR A 37 -0.57 12.30 -3.50
N ARG A 38 -0.87 11.14 -2.92
CA ARG A 38 -0.38 9.86 -3.40
C ARG A 38 -1.35 9.26 -4.40
N LEU A 39 -0.81 8.74 -5.50
CA LEU A 39 -1.59 8.07 -6.54
C LEU A 39 -1.08 6.64 -6.71
N TYR A 40 -2.00 5.69 -6.75
CA TYR A 40 -1.69 4.26 -6.83
C TYR A 40 -2.15 3.72 -8.18
N ASP A 41 -1.23 3.07 -8.88
CA ASP A 41 -1.51 2.41 -10.15
C ASP A 41 -1.91 0.95 -9.93
N ALA A 42 -2.18 0.23 -11.03
CA ALA A 42 -2.57 -1.17 -10.96
C ALA A 42 -1.50 -2.04 -10.30
N ALA A 43 -0.22 -1.76 -10.56
CA ALA A 43 0.87 -2.52 -9.94
C ALA A 43 0.92 -2.32 -8.43
N ALA A 44 0.70 -1.08 -7.97
CA ALA A 44 0.66 -0.78 -6.55
C ALA A 44 -0.52 -1.46 -5.87
N LEU A 45 -1.68 -1.50 -6.53
CA LEU A 45 -2.87 -2.18 -6.00
C LEU A 45 -2.65 -3.68 -5.92
N GLU A 46 -2.01 -4.28 -6.92
CA GLU A 46 -1.68 -5.70 -6.92
C GLU A 46 -0.74 -6.03 -5.76
N ARG A 47 0.29 -5.21 -5.53
CA ARG A 47 1.18 -5.40 -4.40
C ARG A 47 0.43 -5.27 -3.07
N LEU A 48 -0.50 -4.33 -2.96
CA LEU A 48 -1.32 -4.19 -1.76
C LEU A 48 -2.15 -5.44 -1.50
N GLN A 49 -2.73 -6.05 -2.56
CA GLN A 49 -3.47 -7.29 -2.41
C GLN A 49 -2.59 -8.40 -1.84
N GLN A 50 -1.35 -8.51 -2.31
CA GLN A 50 -0.39 -9.48 -1.79
C GLN A 50 -0.07 -9.22 -0.33
N ILE A 51 0.13 -7.95 0.05
CA ILE A 51 0.38 -7.56 1.43
C ILE A 51 -0.79 -7.99 2.32
N LEU A 52 -2.00 -7.71 1.90
CA LEU A 52 -3.20 -8.05 2.68
C LEU A 52 -3.37 -9.55 2.84
N LEU A 53 -3.06 -10.32 1.80
CA LEU A 53 -3.10 -11.78 1.88
C LEU A 53 -2.11 -12.31 2.91
N PHE A 54 -0.86 -11.84 2.87
CA PHE A 54 0.15 -12.24 3.85
C PHE A 54 -0.20 -11.81 5.26
N ARG A 55 -0.83 -10.63 5.40
CA ARG A 55 -1.31 -10.17 6.71
C ARG A 55 -2.39 -11.09 7.26
N GLU A 56 -3.29 -11.57 6.42
CA GLU A 56 -4.29 -12.55 6.82
C GLU A 56 -3.66 -13.86 7.28
N LEU A 57 -2.53 -14.23 6.70
CA LEU A 57 -1.76 -15.41 7.10
C LEU A 57 -0.85 -15.12 8.29
N GLU A 58 -1.01 -13.97 8.92
CA GLU A 58 -0.30 -13.55 10.13
C GLU A 58 1.21 -13.35 9.96
N PHE A 59 1.66 -13.06 8.74
CA PHE A 59 3.04 -12.67 8.49
C PHE A 59 3.28 -11.26 9.04
N SER A 60 4.45 -11.04 9.61
CA SER A 60 4.84 -9.69 10.04
C SER A 60 5.08 -8.80 8.83
N LEU A 61 4.98 -7.49 9.03
CA LEU A 61 5.29 -6.53 7.95
C LEU A 61 6.74 -6.66 7.48
N GLU A 62 7.66 -6.94 8.38
CA GLU A 62 9.06 -7.15 8.03
C GLU A 62 9.24 -8.37 7.13
N ASP A 63 8.58 -9.48 7.46
CA ASP A 63 8.64 -10.69 6.65
C ASP A 63 8.04 -10.46 5.27
N ILE A 64 6.90 -9.77 5.21
CA ILE A 64 6.24 -9.45 3.94
C ILE A 64 7.17 -8.60 3.08
N ARG A 65 7.83 -7.61 3.67
CA ARG A 65 8.76 -6.75 2.94
C ARG A 65 9.92 -7.55 2.34
N LYS A 66 10.42 -8.53 3.07
CA LYS A 66 11.49 -9.41 2.58
C LYS A 66 11.01 -10.29 1.43
N ILE A 67 9.78 -10.81 1.53
CA ILE A 67 9.21 -11.67 0.50
C ILE A 67 8.93 -10.90 -0.78
N LEU A 68 8.41 -9.70 -0.67
CA LEU A 68 7.95 -8.89 -1.82
C LEU A 68 9.00 -7.95 -2.40
N LYS A 69 10.21 -8.08 -2.07
CA LYS A 69 11.31 -7.21 -2.55
C LYS A 69 11.10 -6.69 -3.95
#